data_2df12e1227b27dc1bec03e204b42f649
#
_entry.id   2df12e1227b27dc1bec03e204b42f649
#
_cell.length_a   1.000
_cell.length_b   1.000
_cell.length_c   1.000
_cell.angle_alpha   90.00
_cell.angle_beta   90.00
_cell.angle_gamma   90.00
#
_symmetry.space_group_name_H-M   'P 1'
#
loop_
_entity.id
_entity.type
_entity.pdbx_description
1 polymer ?
#
loop_
_entity_poly.entity_id
_entity_poly.type
_entity_poly.pdbx_seq_one_letter_code
_entity_poly.pdbx_strand_id
1 'polypeptide(L)'
;MEKTLEYQPATPESVWALFQEIGRKQEETDRLVRETQKTVSGWAHNHGSFAEEYFFCSFENGRKNFFGETFDDIARNLKNFWQGIEDEYDIVLYNHDSVALIEVKYKAHENDIPKVLNKAKTFRILFPHYKDFKIYLGLASLSFYPELEQECIKEGIAIIKQVGDTVVINDKHLKVF
;
A
#
# COMPACT_ATOMS: atom_id res chain seq x y z
N MET A 1 33.85 47.93 -13.57
CA MET A 1 33.38 47.98 -14.96
C MET A 1 32.04 47.30 -15.02
N GLU A 2 30.95 48.05 -14.89
CA GLU A 2 29.60 47.57 -15.10
C GLU A 2 29.37 47.33 -16.59
N LYS A 3 29.06 46.13 -17.00
CA LYS A 3 28.57 45.82 -18.35
C LYS A 3 27.15 46.36 -18.46
N THR A 4 27.01 47.49 -19.10
CA THR A 4 25.72 48.02 -19.55
C THR A 4 25.14 47.00 -20.53
N LEU A 5 24.04 46.34 -20.13
CA LEU A 5 23.25 45.48 -21.02
C LEU A 5 22.58 46.41 -22.06
N GLU A 6 23.08 46.40 -23.28
CA GLU A 6 22.40 47.06 -24.41
C GLU A 6 21.04 46.37 -24.64
N TYR A 7 19.99 47.13 -24.40
CA TYR A 7 18.61 46.69 -24.69
C TYR A 7 18.40 46.72 -26.19
N GLN A 8 18.39 45.56 -26.83
CA GLN A 8 17.95 45.42 -28.21
C GLN A 8 16.43 45.27 -28.25
N PRO A 9 15.69 46.08 -29.00
CA PRO A 9 14.25 45.95 -29.15
C PRO A 9 13.90 44.62 -29.80
N ALA A 10 12.90 43.92 -29.25
CA ALA A 10 12.43 42.65 -29.77
C ALA A 10 11.81 42.86 -31.17
N THR A 11 12.27 42.11 -32.15
CA THR A 11 11.65 42.08 -33.49
C THR A 11 10.62 40.97 -33.54
N PRO A 12 9.60 41.03 -34.43
CA PRO A 12 8.61 39.94 -34.61
C PRO A 12 9.27 38.58 -34.84
N GLU A 13 10.38 38.54 -35.57
CA GLU A 13 11.15 37.33 -35.87
C GLU A 13 11.81 36.77 -34.62
N SER A 14 12.39 37.62 -33.75
CA SER A 14 13.02 37.20 -32.51
C SER A 14 12.00 36.67 -31.51
N VAL A 15 10.82 37.28 -31.46
CA VAL A 15 9.70 36.82 -30.63
C VAL A 15 9.18 35.47 -31.13
N TRP A 16 9.03 35.30 -32.43
CA TRP A 16 8.60 34.04 -33.03
C TRP A 16 9.58 32.88 -32.77
N ALA A 17 10.87 33.14 -32.92
CA ALA A 17 11.93 32.20 -32.61
C ALA A 17 11.88 31.75 -31.12
N LEU A 18 11.63 32.71 -30.22
CA LEU A 18 11.49 32.44 -28.81
C LEU A 18 10.28 31.56 -28.52
N PHE A 19 9.12 31.78 -29.15
CA PHE A 19 7.96 30.95 -29.02
C PHE A 19 8.21 29.51 -29.51
N GLN A 20 8.91 29.35 -30.61
CA GLN A 20 9.28 28.00 -31.11
C GLN A 20 10.24 27.30 -30.13
N GLU A 21 11.19 28.00 -29.54
CA GLU A 21 12.11 27.46 -28.56
C GLU A 21 11.37 27.04 -27.27
N ILE A 22 10.44 27.89 -26.81
CA ILE A 22 9.58 27.58 -25.65
C ILE A 22 8.74 26.33 -25.92
N GLY A 23 8.10 26.24 -27.10
CA GLY A 23 7.32 25.07 -27.51
C GLY A 23 8.14 23.77 -27.46
N ARG A 24 9.35 23.81 -28.04
CA ARG A 24 10.28 22.66 -28.02
C ARG A 24 10.70 22.27 -26.58
N LYS A 25 11.05 23.26 -25.77
CA LYS A 25 11.39 23.00 -24.35
C LYS A 25 10.22 22.41 -23.54
N GLN A 26 9.00 22.84 -23.86
CA GLN A 26 7.80 22.34 -23.21
C GLN A 26 7.54 20.88 -23.60
N GLU A 27 7.67 20.52 -24.87
CA GLU A 27 7.56 19.13 -25.35
C GLU A 27 8.62 18.22 -24.69
N GLU A 28 9.86 18.70 -24.57
CA GLU A 28 10.93 17.97 -23.90
C GLU A 28 10.64 17.77 -22.40
N THR A 29 10.14 18.80 -21.72
CA THR A 29 9.75 18.73 -20.32
C THR A 29 8.60 17.73 -20.12
N ASP A 30 7.57 17.76 -20.96
CA ASP A 30 6.45 16.84 -20.93
C ASP A 30 6.91 15.39 -21.12
N ARG A 31 7.88 15.15 -22.01
CA ARG A 31 8.48 13.82 -22.20
C ARG A 31 9.19 13.35 -20.94
N LEU A 32 10.04 14.19 -20.34
CA LEU A 32 10.77 13.86 -19.11
C LEU A 32 9.83 13.59 -17.93
N VAL A 33 8.76 14.38 -17.81
CA VAL A 33 7.73 14.15 -16.79
C VAL A 33 7.08 12.78 -16.96
N ARG A 34 6.69 12.41 -18.19
CA ARG A 34 6.11 11.08 -18.46
C ARG A 34 7.07 9.93 -18.17
N GLU A 35 8.33 10.05 -18.54
CA GLU A 35 9.37 9.06 -18.25
C GLU A 35 9.61 8.90 -16.74
N THR A 36 9.68 10.03 -16.03
CA THR A 36 9.83 10.06 -14.57
C THR A 36 8.63 9.39 -13.88
N GLN A 37 7.40 9.70 -14.33
CA GLN A 37 6.18 9.08 -13.80
C GLN A 37 6.18 7.56 -13.99
N LYS A 38 6.60 7.05 -15.15
CA LYS A 38 6.72 5.61 -15.40
C LYS A 38 7.74 4.95 -14.46
N THR A 39 8.89 5.60 -14.26
CA THR A 39 9.95 5.09 -13.38
C THR A 39 9.47 5.05 -11.91
N VAL A 40 8.85 6.13 -11.43
CA VAL A 40 8.32 6.21 -10.07
C VAL A 40 7.21 5.18 -9.84
N SER A 41 6.32 5.02 -10.82
CA SER A 41 5.26 3.99 -10.75
C SER A 41 5.83 2.57 -10.69
N GLY A 42 6.88 2.29 -11.46
CA GLY A 42 7.59 1.02 -11.42
C GLY A 42 8.24 0.75 -10.06
N TRP A 43 8.85 1.75 -9.45
CA TRP A 43 9.43 1.62 -8.11
C TRP A 43 8.37 1.39 -7.04
N ALA A 44 7.26 2.14 -7.07
CA ALA A 44 6.17 1.96 -6.12
C ALA A 44 5.59 0.55 -6.19
N HIS A 45 5.40 0.01 -7.39
CA HIS A 45 4.94 -1.37 -7.59
C HIS A 45 5.94 -2.39 -7.04
N ASN A 46 7.23 -2.24 -7.33
CA ASN A 46 8.27 -3.15 -6.83
C ASN A 46 8.38 -3.14 -5.30
N HIS A 47 8.22 -1.98 -4.67
CA HIS A 47 8.23 -1.87 -3.21
C HIS A 47 7.01 -2.53 -2.57
N GLY A 48 5.82 -2.40 -3.18
CA GLY A 48 4.61 -3.10 -2.73
C GLY A 48 4.80 -4.61 -2.79
N SER A 49 5.17 -5.14 -3.95
CA SER A 49 5.41 -6.57 -4.15
C SER A 49 6.50 -7.12 -3.24
N PHE A 50 7.56 -6.35 -2.96
CA PHE A 50 8.60 -6.74 -2.01
C PHE A 50 8.05 -6.88 -0.59
N ALA A 51 7.25 -5.92 -0.12
CA ALA A 51 6.65 -5.97 1.21
C ALA A 51 5.70 -7.16 1.35
N GLU A 52 4.85 -7.40 0.36
CA GLU A 52 3.93 -8.55 0.33
C GLU A 52 4.69 -9.88 0.40
N GLU A 53 5.72 -10.07 -0.42
CA GLU A 53 6.55 -11.28 -0.42
C GLU A 53 7.26 -11.47 0.91
N TYR A 54 7.84 -10.41 1.47
CA TYR A 54 8.55 -10.44 2.76
C TYR A 54 7.64 -10.92 3.89
N PHE A 55 6.45 -10.31 4.02
CA PHE A 55 5.51 -10.69 5.08
C PHE A 55 4.89 -12.06 4.82
N PHE A 56 4.55 -12.38 3.58
CA PHE A 56 4.03 -13.70 3.23
C PHE A 56 5.01 -14.82 3.62
N CYS A 57 6.28 -14.73 3.20
CA CYS A 57 7.31 -15.70 3.57
C CYS A 57 7.52 -15.79 5.08
N SER A 58 7.39 -14.66 5.79
CA SER A 58 7.52 -14.63 7.25
C SER A 58 6.38 -15.40 7.93
N PHE A 59 5.14 -15.28 7.42
CA PHE A 59 3.99 -16.04 7.92
C PHE A 59 4.06 -17.51 7.52
N GLU A 60 4.48 -17.84 6.31
CA GLU A 60 4.61 -19.20 5.82
C GLU A 60 5.65 -20.00 6.60
N ASN A 61 6.79 -19.39 6.91
CA ASN A 61 7.90 -20.04 7.64
C ASN A 61 7.73 -19.99 9.16
N GLY A 62 7.09 -18.95 9.68
CA GLY A 62 6.83 -18.77 11.11
C GLY A 62 5.55 -19.48 11.51
N ARG A 63 5.65 -20.72 11.96
CA ARG A 63 4.49 -21.54 12.32
C ARG A 63 3.39 -20.79 13.08
N LYS A 64 2.42 -20.35 12.40
CA LYS A 64 0.94 -20.43 12.47
C LYS A 64 0.25 -20.07 13.79
N ASN A 65 0.93 -19.66 14.87
CA ASN A 65 0.31 -19.14 16.08
C ASN A 65 0.32 -17.62 16.03
N PHE A 66 -0.73 -17.05 15.42
CA PHE A 66 -0.92 -15.61 15.32
C PHE A 66 -2.26 -15.26 15.93
N PHE A 67 -2.37 -14.09 16.50
CA PHE A 67 -3.63 -13.58 17.02
C PHE A 67 -4.28 -14.47 18.10
N GLY A 68 -3.47 -15.27 18.83
CA GLY A 68 -3.96 -16.22 19.82
C GLY A 68 -4.61 -17.48 19.22
N GLU A 69 -4.54 -17.65 17.90
CA GLU A 69 -5.11 -18.76 17.15
C GLU A 69 -4.01 -19.56 16.44
N THR A 70 -4.31 -20.81 16.08
CA THR A 70 -3.45 -21.60 15.18
C THR A 70 -4.14 -21.66 13.82
N PHE A 71 -3.46 -21.20 12.79
CA PHE A 71 -3.96 -21.22 11.42
C PHE A 71 -3.41 -22.42 10.65
N ASP A 72 -4.27 -23.07 9.85
CA ASP A 72 -3.92 -24.28 9.10
C ASP A 72 -3.37 -23.97 7.73
N ASP A 73 -3.84 -22.88 7.11
CA ASP A 73 -3.49 -22.53 5.75
C ASP A 73 -3.30 -21.02 5.56
N ILE A 74 -2.62 -20.67 4.47
CA ILE A 74 -2.31 -19.29 4.09
C ILE A 74 -2.52 -19.11 2.59
N ALA A 75 -3.17 -18.01 2.19
CA ALA A 75 -3.24 -17.56 0.81
C ALA A 75 -2.69 -16.14 0.67
N ARG A 76 -2.23 -15.81 -0.54
CA ARG A 76 -1.84 -14.46 -0.92
C ARG A 76 -2.61 -13.97 -2.13
N ASN A 77 -2.78 -12.66 -2.25
CA ASN A 77 -3.38 -11.98 -3.39
C ASN A 77 -4.74 -12.61 -3.77
N LEU A 78 -5.54 -12.92 -2.74
CA LEU A 78 -6.86 -13.50 -2.92
C LEU A 78 -7.81 -12.44 -3.45
N LYS A 79 -8.28 -12.61 -4.68
CA LYS A 79 -9.22 -11.70 -5.34
C LYS A 79 -10.56 -12.36 -5.54
N ASN A 80 -11.63 -11.60 -5.39
CA ASN A 80 -12.95 -12.04 -5.78
C ASN A 80 -13.82 -10.86 -6.24
N PHE A 81 -14.83 -11.19 -7.03
CA PHE A 81 -15.83 -10.25 -7.55
C PHE A 81 -17.21 -10.88 -7.41
N TRP A 82 -18.14 -10.15 -6.81
CA TRP A 82 -19.53 -10.57 -6.65
C TRP A 82 -20.46 -9.35 -6.57
N GLN A 83 -21.51 -9.33 -7.37
CA GLN A 83 -22.56 -8.29 -7.37
C GLN A 83 -22.04 -6.85 -7.46
N GLY A 84 -21.00 -6.61 -8.25
CA GLY A 84 -20.40 -5.29 -8.41
C GLY A 84 -19.42 -4.90 -7.32
N ILE A 85 -19.17 -5.78 -6.35
CA ILE A 85 -18.14 -5.62 -5.31
C ILE A 85 -16.91 -6.41 -5.74
N GLU A 86 -15.76 -5.74 -5.81
CA GLU A 86 -14.46 -6.37 -6.05
C GLU A 86 -13.52 -5.99 -4.91
N ASP A 87 -12.78 -6.97 -4.42
CA ASP A 87 -11.73 -6.72 -3.43
C ASP A 87 -10.58 -7.72 -3.58
N GLU A 88 -9.40 -7.31 -3.12
CA GLU A 88 -8.18 -8.09 -3.07
C GLU A 88 -7.68 -8.15 -1.62
N TYR A 89 -7.18 -9.29 -1.20
CA TYR A 89 -6.64 -9.51 0.14
C TYR A 89 -5.21 -9.98 0.01
N ASP A 90 -4.27 -9.18 0.52
CA ASP A 90 -2.83 -9.40 0.30
C ASP A 90 -2.38 -10.71 0.95
N ILE A 91 -2.74 -10.94 2.24
CA ILE A 91 -2.50 -12.19 2.95
C ILE A 91 -3.75 -12.58 3.73
N VAL A 92 -4.14 -13.84 3.59
CA VAL A 92 -5.27 -14.45 4.32
C VAL A 92 -4.78 -15.69 5.03
N LEU A 93 -4.96 -15.74 6.35
CA LEU A 93 -4.74 -16.94 7.16
C LEU A 93 -6.10 -17.51 7.56
N TYR A 94 -6.27 -18.82 7.52
CA TYR A 94 -7.51 -19.45 7.93
C TYR A 94 -7.29 -20.78 8.63
N ASN A 95 -8.25 -21.08 9.50
CA ASN A 95 -8.42 -22.37 10.14
C ASN A 95 -9.91 -22.79 10.04
N HIS A 96 -10.36 -23.68 10.92
CA HIS A 96 -11.71 -24.22 10.88
C HIS A 96 -12.81 -23.25 11.33
N ASP A 97 -12.50 -22.14 12.03
CA ASP A 97 -13.50 -21.18 12.55
C ASP A 97 -13.05 -19.71 12.55
N SER A 98 -11.85 -19.43 12.07
CA SER A 98 -11.26 -18.09 12.11
C SER A 98 -10.56 -17.76 10.79
N VAL A 99 -10.58 -16.48 10.42
CA VAL A 99 -9.84 -15.89 9.29
C VAL A 99 -9.10 -14.66 9.76
N ALA A 100 -7.84 -14.53 9.39
CA ALA A 100 -7.11 -13.27 9.55
C ALA A 100 -6.84 -12.65 8.18
N LEU A 101 -7.29 -11.42 8.00
CA LEU A 101 -7.09 -10.61 6.79
C LEU A 101 -6.00 -9.60 7.07
N ILE A 102 -4.89 -9.69 6.37
CA ILE A 102 -3.72 -8.84 6.58
C ILE A 102 -3.50 -8.02 5.32
N GLU A 103 -3.64 -6.72 5.45
CA GLU A 103 -3.27 -5.74 4.43
C GLU A 103 -1.80 -5.42 4.58
N VAL A 104 -1.07 -5.39 3.47
CA VAL A 104 0.37 -5.14 3.43
C VAL A 104 0.67 -3.81 2.77
N LYS A 105 1.53 -3.01 3.38
CA LYS A 105 2.03 -1.75 2.83
C LYS A 105 3.55 -1.66 2.97
N TYR A 106 4.21 -1.12 1.98
CA TYR A 106 5.62 -0.75 2.12
C TYR A 106 5.79 0.32 3.21
N LYS A 107 4.92 1.33 3.17
CA LYS A 107 4.79 2.38 4.18
C LYS A 107 3.31 2.60 4.47
N ALA A 108 2.88 2.28 5.67
CA ALA A 108 1.49 2.44 6.09
C ALA A 108 1.17 3.88 6.50
N HIS A 109 -0.07 4.30 6.26
CA HIS A 109 -0.62 5.61 6.57
C HIS A 109 -1.98 5.51 7.25
N GLU A 110 -2.42 6.56 7.94
CA GLU A 110 -3.74 6.62 8.60
C GLU A 110 -4.90 6.35 7.64
N ASN A 111 -4.77 6.79 6.39
CA ASN A 111 -5.76 6.55 5.34
C ASN A 111 -5.92 5.06 4.93
N ASP A 112 -5.06 4.19 5.41
CA ASP A 112 -5.18 2.75 5.19
C ASP A 112 -6.10 2.08 6.20
N ILE A 113 -6.28 2.65 7.40
CA ILE A 113 -7.15 2.11 8.45
C ILE A 113 -8.60 1.88 7.98
N PRO A 114 -9.29 2.86 7.36
CA PRO A 114 -10.64 2.63 6.85
C PRO A 114 -10.72 1.52 5.80
N LYS A 115 -9.67 1.36 4.97
CA LYS A 115 -9.60 0.30 3.97
C LYS A 115 -9.49 -1.07 4.65
N VAL A 116 -8.58 -1.21 5.64
CA VAL A 116 -8.43 -2.45 6.42
C VAL A 116 -9.73 -2.82 7.11
N LEU A 117 -10.41 -1.87 7.76
CA LEU A 117 -11.71 -2.11 8.41
C LEU A 117 -12.78 -2.58 7.40
N ASN A 118 -12.75 -2.05 6.19
CA ASN A 118 -13.71 -2.44 5.15
C ASN A 118 -13.49 -3.88 4.66
N LYS A 119 -12.25 -4.41 4.73
CA LYS A 119 -11.93 -5.79 4.30
C LYS A 119 -12.79 -6.84 5.00
N ALA A 120 -13.09 -6.68 6.28
CA ALA A 120 -13.97 -7.62 6.99
C ALA A 120 -15.38 -7.68 6.39
N LYS A 121 -15.91 -6.53 5.97
CA LYS A 121 -17.25 -6.44 5.36
C LYS A 121 -17.28 -7.04 3.96
N THR A 122 -16.33 -6.64 3.12
CA THR A 122 -16.24 -7.14 1.74
C THR A 122 -15.94 -8.64 1.73
N PHE A 123 -15.11 -9.13 2.65
CA PHE A 123 -14.80 -10.55 2.74
C PHE A 123 -16.04 -11.41 3.02
N ARG A 124 -16.91 -11.01 3.96
CA ARG A 124 -18.16 -11.72 4.24
C ARG A 124 -19.11 -11.79 3.05
N ILE A 125 -19.10 -10.74 2.21
CA ILE A 125 -19.92 -10.68 0.99
C ILE A 125 -19.31 -11.56 -0.11
N LEU A 126 -18.00 -11.46 -0.31
CA LEU A 126 -17.29 -12.13 -1.40
C LEU A 126 -17.05 -13.63 -1.11
N PHE A 127 -17.01 -14.01 0.16
CA PHE A 127 -16.77 -15.38 0.60
C PHE A 127 -17.84 -15.84 1.62
N PRO A 128 -19.09 -16.10 1.18
CA PRO A 128 -20.22 -16.36 2.07
C PRO A 128 -20.06 -17.59 2.98
N HIS A 129 -19.18 -18.54 2.62
CA HIS A 129 -18.93 -19.72 3.47
C HIS A 129 -18.15 -19.39 4.75
N TYR A 130 -17.49 -18.23 4.80
CA TYR A 130 -16.82 -17.74 6.01
C TYR A 130 -17.67 -16.74 6.81
N LYS A 131 -18.98 -16.61 6.51
CA LYS A 131 -19.86 -15.61 7.14
C LYS A 131 -19.90 -15.68 8.67
N ASP A 132 -19.81 -16.91 9.22
CA ASP A 132 -19.89 -17.18 10.66
C ASP A 132 -18.51 -17.30 11.33
N PHE A 133 -17.41 -17.15 10.56
CA PHE A 133 -16.06 -17.21 11.09
C PHE A 133 -15.70 -15.92 11.84
N LYS A 134 -14.86 -16.05 12.84
CA LYS A 134 -14.19 -14.90 13.46
C LYS A 134 -13.26 -14.27 12.42
N ILE A 135 -13.34 -12.97 12.22
CA ILE A 135 -12.43 -12.26 11.36
C ILE A 135 -11.52 -11.39 12.21
N TYR A 136 -10.22 -11.57 12.05
CA TYR A 136 -9.17 -10.71 12.58
C TYR A 136 -8.60 -9.84 11.49
N LEU A 137 -8.27 -8.60 11.81
CA LEU A 137 -7.66 -7.66 10.87
C LEU A 137 -6.23 -7.34 11.27
N GLY A 138 -5.33 -7.30 10.30
CA GLY A 138 -3.94 -6.92 10.47
C GLY A 138 -3.50 -5.89 9.45
N LEU A 139 -2.61 -4.98 9.86
CA LEU A 139 -1.88 -4.09 8.98
C LEU A 139 -0.40 -4.40 9.11
N ALA A 140 0.19 -4.89 8.02
CA ALA A 140 1.62 -5.19 7.93
C ALA A 140 2.36 -4.08 7.18
N SER A 141 3.47 -3.59 7.73
CA SER A 141 4.27 -2.59 7.04
C SER A 141 5.74 -2.62 7.46
N LEU A 142 6.61 -2.28 6.52
CA LEU A 142 8.04 -2.09 6.79
C LEU A 142 8.31 -0.75 7.50
N SER A 143 7.36 0.19 7.46
CA SER A 143 7.48 1.49 8.10
C SER A 143 6.18 1.85 8.81
N PHE A 144 6.22 1.87 10.14
CA PHE A 144 5.17 2.34 11.03
C PHE A 144 5.64 3.57 11.82
N TYR A 145 4.73 4.47 12.13
CA TYR A 145 4.96 5.57 13.06
C TYR A 145 4.00 5.49 14.25
N PRO A 146 4.37 6.08 15.40
CA PRO A 146 3.67 5.85 16.67
C PRO A 146 2.18 6.20 16.65
N GLU A 147 1.77 7.25 15.94
CA GLU A 147 0.39 7.70 15.84
C GLU A 147 -0.48 6.65 15.13
N LEU A 148 0.04 6.06 14.05
CA LEU A 148 -0.63 5.00 13.31
C LEU A 148 -0.78 3.73 14.17
N GLU A 149 0.25 3.38 14.97
CA GLU A 149 0.16 2.24 15.89
C GLU A 149 -0.97 2.45 16.91
N GLN A 150 -1.11 3.66 17.46
CA GLN A 150 -2.19 3.98 18.40
C GLN A 150 -3.57 3.87 17.75
N GLU A 151 -3.72 4.30 16.51
CA GLU A 151 -4.99 4.17 15.80
C GLU A 151 -5.32 2.70 15.49
N CYS A 152 -4.33 1.87 15.09
CA CYS A 152 -4.53 0.42 14.96
C CYS A 152 -5.00 -0.21 16.28
N ILE A 153 -4.39 0.16 17.41
CA ILE A 153 -4.77 -0.32 18.74
C ILE A 153 -6.23 0.04 19.06
N LYS A 154 -6.61 1.27 18.84
CA LYS A 154 -7.98 1.76 19.07
C LYS A 154 -9.01 1.02 18.24
N GLU A 155 -8.71 0.77 16.98
CA GLU A 155 -9.60 0.08 16.05
C GLU A 155 -9.55 -1.45 16.19
N GLY A 156 -8.61 -2.00 16.94
CA GLY A 156 -8.49 -3.46 17.18
C GLY A 156 -7.85 -4.21 16.01
N ILE A 157 -6.96 -3.53 15.27
CA ILE A 157 -6.21 -4.06 14.13
C ILE A 157 -4.82 -4.49 14.62
N ALA A 158 -4.38 -5.70 14.30
CA ALA A 158 -3.04 -6.17 14.61
C ALA A 158 -1.98 -5.31 13.89
N ILE A 159 -0.93 -4.98 14.61
CA ILE A 159 0.23 -4.26 14.08
C ILE A 159 1.31 -5.27 13.77
N ILE A 160 1.71 -5.35 12.50
CA ILE A 160 2.70 -6.30 12.01
C ILE A 160 3.84 -5.52 11.37
N LYS A 161 5.02 -5.55 11.97
CA LYS A 161 6.14 -4.74 11.50
C LYS A 161 7.46 -5.50 11.47
N GLN A 162 8.35 -5.09 10.59
CA GLN A 162 9.73 -5.55 10.59
C GLN A 162 10.51 -4.85 11.71
N VAL A 163 11.26 -5.64 12.48
CA VAL A 163 12.23 -5.15 13.47
C VAL A 163 13.54 -5.91 13.28
N GLY A 164 14.56 -5.27 12.72
CA GLY A 164 15.77 -5.96 12.25
C GLY A 164 15.41 -6.99 11.17
N ASP A 165 15.80 -8.23 11.37
CA ASP A 165 15.54 -9.34 10.43
C ASP A 165 14.29 -10.16 10.79
N THR A 166 13.48 -9.70 11.74
CA THR A 166 12.31 -10.43 12.22
C THR A 166 11.01 -9.65 12.04
N VAL A 167 9.90 -10.38 11.94
CA VAL A 167 8.55 -9.82 12.01
C VAL A 167 8.06 -9.84 13.44
N VAL A 168 7.61 -8.70 13.94
CA VAL A 168 7.00 -8.53 15.26
C VAL A 168 5.52 -8.24 15.10
N ILE A 169 4.70 -8.96 15.84
CA ILE A 169 3.24 -8.82 15.84
C ILE A 169 2.79 -8.30 17.20
N ASN A 170 2.06 -7.19 17.21
CA ASN A 170 1.34 -6.70 18.37
C ASN A 170 -0.16 -6.92 18.14
N ASP A 171 -0.71 -7.92 18.82
CA ASP A 171 -2.08 -8.43 18.67
C ASP A 171 -2.88 -8.43 19.98
N LYS A 172 -2.35 -7.83 21.06
CA LYS A 172 -2.97 -7.85 22.39
C LYS A 172 -4.31 -7.09 22.49
N HIS A 173 -4.60 -6.26 21.50
CA HIS A 173 -5.77 -5.36 21.45
C HIS A 173 -6.78 -5.76 20.39
N LEU A 174 -6.64 -6.94 19.80
CA LEU A 174 -7.48 -7.39 18.69
C LEU A 174 -8.97 -7.38 19.00
N LYS A 175 -9.74 -6.97 18.00
CA LYS A 175 -11.18 -7.18 17.94
C LYS A 175 -11.51 -8.32 16.97
N VAL A 176 -12.62 -8.98 17.22
CA VAL A 176 -13.27 -9.89 16.28
C VAL A 176 -14.31 -9.10 15.52
N PHE A 177 -14.25 -9.15 14.18
CA PHE A 177 -15.12 -8.42 13.26
C PHE A 177 -16.19 -9.32 12.66
#